data_ec4654e40596e4c301dac73b15dc2cc7
#
_entry.id   ec4654e40596e4c301dac73b15dc2cc7
#
_cell.length_a   1.000
_cell.length_b   1.000
_cell.length_c   1.000
_cell.angle_alpha   90.00
_cell.angle_beta   90.00
_cell.angle_gamma   90.00
#
_symmetry.space_group_name_H-M   'P 1'
#
loop_
_entity.id
_entity.type
_entity.pdbx_description
1 polymer ?
#
loop_
_entity_poly.entity_id
_entity_poly.type
_entity_poly.pdbx_seq_one_letter_code
_entity_poly.pdbx_strand_id
1 'polypeptide(L)'
;MLDTVKKEIPNLKVKLFSGDADDITIIDELCIYKNHPKLTSVAELYWQKKKYRNKEKIQMLKSMLNSHASLFKIVATDRANGYVTYEDVFTKKKYKVVDIAMSSTFIDATENTLYMYNRIITFEDISFATGIHCMMTGDNKYLKEFIKKHKYKNCSDFARCLLIYDISKKEEMLVTKYNNKY
;
A
#
# COMPACT_ATOMS: atom_id res chain seq x y z
N MET A 1 -14.62 -12.21 -5.72
CA MET A 1 -13.77 -11.18 -5.09
C MET A 1 -14.58 -9.97 -4.65
N LEU A 2 -15.21 -9.19 -5.53
CA LEU A 2 -16.02 -8.01 -5.17
C LEU A 2 -17.19 -8.33 -4.22
N ASP A 3 -17.86 -9.48 -4.38
CA ASP A 3 -18.95 -9.89 -3.49
C ASP A 3 -18.48 -10.19 -2.06
N THR A 4 -17.24 -10.64 -1.90
CA THR A 4 -16.64 -10.87 -0.58
C THR A 4 -16.38 -9.54 0.12
N VAL A 5 -15.90 -8.53 -0.62
CA VAL A 5 -15.65 -7.18 -0.09
C VAL A 5 -16.93 -6.44 0.27
N LYS A 6 -17.98 -6.57 -0.55
CA LYS A 6 -19.30 -5.98 -0.25
C LYS A 6 -19.89 -6.48 1.06
N LYS A 7 -19.56 -7.71 1.48
CA LYS A 7 -19.97 -8.23 2.79
C LYS A 7 -19.23 -7.57 3.94
N GLU A 8 -17.97 -7.20 3.75
CA GLU A 8 -17.19 -6.49 4.77
C GLU A 8 -17.52 -4.99 4.79
N ILE A 9 -17.79 -4.41 3.60
CA ILE A 9 -18.05 -2.98 3.43
C ILE A 9 -19.24 -2.78 2.48
N PRO A 10 -20.48 -2.88 2.99
CA PRO A 10 -21.70 -2.85 2.16
C PRO A 10 -21.87 -1.60 1.30
N ASN A 11 -21.32 -0.47 1.72
CA ASN A 11 -21.47 0.83 1.06
C ASN A 11 -20.29 1.19 0.12
N LEU A 12 -19.38 0.25 -0.12
CA LEU A 12 -18.26 0.48 -1.01
C LEU A 12 -18.73 0.59 -2.47
N LYS A 13 -18.57 1.76 -3.07
CA LYS A 13 -18.94 2.05 -4.47
C LYS A 13 -17.71 2.16 -5.36
N VAL A 14 -16.79 1.21 -5.28
CA VAL A 14 -15.61 1.21 -6.14
C VAL A 14 -15.96 0.71 -7.53
N LYS A 15 -15.68 1.53 -8.54
CA LYS A 15 -15.67 1.13 -9.95
C LYS A 15 -14.22 0.81 -10.35
N LEU A 16 -13.80 -0.44 -10.17
CA LEU A 16 -12.44 -0.90 -10.48
C LEU A 16 -12.19 -1.17 -11.97
N PHE A 17 -13.05 -0.75 -12.86
CA PHE A 17 -12.92 -1.09 -14.29
C PHE A 17 -13.25 0.12 -15.17
N SER A 18 -12.75 1.29 -14.78
CA SER A 18 -12.86 2.50 -15.62
C SER A 18 -11.85 2.48 -16.78
N GLY A 19 -10.90 1.53 -16.80
CA GLY A 19 -9.81 1.47 -17.76
C GLY A 19 -8.66 2.43 -17.44
N ASP A 20 -8.66 3.01 -16.27
CA ASP A 20 -7.62 3.90 -15.77
C ASP A 20 -6.38 3.09 -15.36
N ALA A 21 -5.18 3.61 -15.62
CA ALA A 21 -3.92 2.94 -15.26
C ALA A 21 -3.81 2.67 -13.75
N ASP A 22 -4.42 3.53 -12.93
CA ASP A 22 -4.45 3.39 -11.48
C ASP A 22 -5.29 2.19 -11.03
N ASP A 23 -6.38 1.88 -11.75
CA ASP A 23 -7.21 0.71 -11.47
C ASP A 23 -6.42 -0.58 -11.68
N ILE A 24 -5.59 -0.63 -12.74
CA ILE A 24 -4.74 -1.79 -13.06
C ILE A 24 -3.73 -2.01 -11.93
N THR A 25 -3.08 -0.95 -11.46
CA THR A 25 -2.09 -1.03 -10.38
C THR A 25 -2.69 -1.56 -9.08
N ILE A 26 -3.90 -1.12 -8.73
CA ILE A 26 -4.61 -1.61 -7.55
C ILE A 26 -5.02 -3.08 -7.72
N ILE A 27 -5.48 -3.47 -8.91
CA ILE A 27 -5.85 -4.86 -9.21
C ILE A 27 -4.62 -5.77 -9.08
N ASP A 28 -3.48 -5.36 -9.63
CA ASP A 28 -2.23 -6.11 -9.55
C ASP A 28 -1.80 -6.33 -8.10
N GLU A 29 -1.83 -5.27 -7.27
CA GLU A 29 -1.54 -5.40 -5.83
C GLU A 29 -2.46 -6.41 -5.15
N LEU A 30 -3.75 -6.31 -5.41
CA LEU A 30 -4.76 -7.18 -4.81
C LEU A 30 -4.64 -8.63 -5.29
N CYS A 31 -4.13 -8.87 -6.49
CA CYS A 31 -3.92 -10.20 -7.06
C CYS A 31 -2.60 -10.83 -6.61
N ILE A 32 -1.52 -10.03 -6.58
CA ILE A 32 -0.16 -10.54 -6.30
C ILE A 32 -0.02 -10.95 -4.83
N TYR A 33 -0.52 -10.12 -3.91
CA TYR A 33 -0.29 -10.30 -2.48
C TYR A 33 -1.52 -10.85 -1.76
N LYS A 34 -1.27 -11.48 -0.60
CA LYS A 34 -2.36 -11.96 0.26
C LYS A 34 -3.02 -10.81 0.98
N ASN A 35 -4.18 -10.42 0.49
CA ASN A 35 -4.94 -9.30 1.05
C ASN A 35 -6.23 -9.74 1.75
N HIS A 36 -6.62 -11.02 1.61
CA HIS A 36 -7.84 -11.54 2.18
C HIS A 36 -7.68 -13.01 2.61
N PRO A 37 -8.13 -13.42 3.82
CA PRO A 37 -7.91 -14.77 4.34
C PRO A 37 -8.55 -15.89 3.51
N LYS A 38 -9.62 -15.59 2.78
CA LYS A 38 -10.36 -16.56 1.95
C LYS A 38 -9.96 -16.57 0.47
N LEU A 39 -9.05 -15.69 0.06
CA LEU A 39 -8.59 -15.59 -1.32
C LEU A 39 -7.12 -16.01 -1.40
N THR A 40 -6.79 -16.80 -2.42
CA THR A 40 -5.42 -17.21 -2.67
C THR A 40 -4.76 -16.20 -3.61
N SER A 41 -3.64 -15.64 -3.21
CA SER A 41 -2.86 -14.71 -4.02
C SER A 41 -1.97 -15.42 -5.04
N VAL A 42 -1.50 -14.68 -6.05
CA VAL A 42 -0.53 -15.18 -7.03
C VAL A 42 0.76 -15.62 -6.32
N ALA A 43 1.23 -14.87 -5.33
CA ALA A 43 2.42 -15.23 -4.55
C ALA A 43 2.23 -16.56 -3.80
N GLU A 44 1.03 -16.80 -3.21
CA GLU A 44 0.72 -18.08 -2.55
C GLU A 44 0.64 -19.24 -3.55
N LEU A 45 -0.03 -19.04 -4.71
CA LEU A 45 -0.07 -20.05 -5.77
C LEU A 45 1.32 -20.40 -6.27
N TYR A 46 2.17 -19.38 -6.42
CA TYR A 46 3.54 -19.56 -6.84
C TYR A 46 4.33 -20.31 -5.78
N TRP A 47 4.17 -19.98 -4.50
CA TRP A 47 4.77 -20.69 -3.37
C TRP A 47 4.40 -22.18 -3.32
N GLN A 48 3.15 -22.52 -3.58
CA GLN A 48 2.66 -23.91 -3.55
C GLN A 48 3.27 -24.80 -4.64
N LYS A 49 3.71 -24.23 -5.77
CA LYS A 49 4.32 -24.99 -6.88
C LYS A 49 5.67 -25.62 -6.55
N LYS A 50 6.34 -25.22 -5.47
CA LYS A 50 7.58 -25.80 -4.89
C LYS A 50 8.72 -26.11 -5.88
N LYS A 51 8.80 -25.43 -7.03
CA LYS A 51 9.78 -25.71 -8.09
C LYS A 51 11.05 -24.83 -8.01
N TYR A 52 11.34 -24.27 -6.82
CA TYR A 52 12.43 -23.30 -6.70
C TYR A 52 13.73 -23.97 -6.30
N ARG A 53 14.79 -23.75 -7.07
CA ARG A 53 16.15 -24.16 -6.75
C ARG A 53 17.02 -23.01 -6.22
N ASN A 54 16.63 -21.76 -6.52
CA ASN A 54 17.39 -20.59 -6.11
C ASN A 54 16.92 -20.12 -4.72
N LYS A 55 17.85 -20.06 -3.77
CA LYS A 55 17.59 -19.69 -2.37
C LYS A 55 17.10 -18.23 -2.25
N GLU A 56 17.66 -17.30 -3.01
CA GLU A 56 17.29 -15.88 -3.00
C GLU A 56 15.84 -15.69 -3.46
N LYS A 57 15.43 -16.38 -4.55
CA LYS A 57 14.04 -16.35 -5.02
C LYS A 57 13.07 -16.89 -3.98
N ILE A 58 13.44 -17.94 -3.26
CA ILE A 58 12.65 -18.50 -2.16
C ILE A 58 12.53 -17.46 -1.04
N GLN A 59 13.62 -16.80 -0.68
CA GLN A 59 13.63 -15.80 0.38
C GLN A 59 12.83 -14.56 0.01
N MET A 60 12.97 -14.06 -1.23
CA MET A 60 12.17 -12.96 -1.74
C MET A 60 10.67 -13.31 -1.71
N LEU A 61 10.28 -14.49 -2.17
CA LEU A 61 8.90 -14.93 -2.14
C LEU A 61 8.33 -15.02 -0.72
N LYS A 62 9.14 -15.49 0.25
CA LYS A 62 8.76 -15.43 1.68
C LYS A 62 8.56 -14.01 2.16
N SER A 63 9.43 -13.08 1.76
CA SER A 63 9.30 -11.66 2.10
C SER A 63 8.02 -11.06 1.50
N MET A 64 7.67 -11.42 0.27
CA MET A 64 6.39 -11.00 -0.35
C MET A 64 5.18 -11.55 0.42
N LEU A 65 5.20 -12.83 0.82
CA LEU A 65 4.12 -13.46 1.59
C LEU A 65 3.95 -12.85 2.99
N ASN A 66 5.05 -12.38 3.59
CA ASN A 66 5.07 -11.75 4.91
C ASN A 66 5.01 -10.20 4.82
N SER A 67 4.82 -9.65 3.64
CA SER A 67 4.75 -8.21 3.44
C SER A 67 3.54 -7.59 4.14
N HIS A 68 3.65 -6.31 4.48
CA HIS A 68 2.64 -5.58 5.23
C HIS A 68 2.10 -4.40 4.43
N ALA A 69 0.80 -4.44 4.14
CA ALA A 69 0.08 -3.33 3.51
C ALA A 69 -0.69 -2.52 4.55
N SER A 70 -0.55 -1.22 4.55
CA SER A 70 -1.25 -0.34 5.48
C SER A 70 -1.35 1.10 4.97
N LEU A 71 -2.06 1.92 5.72
CA LEU A 71 -1.99 3.36 5.62
C LEU A 71 -0.80 3.85 6.47
N PHE A 72 0.12 4.52 5.84
CA PHE A 72 1.31 5.06 6.47
C PHE A 72 1.30 6.58 6.49
N LYS A 73 1.91 7.15 7.53
CA LYS A 73 2.28 8.55 7.61
C LYS A 73 3.79 8.66 7.37
N ILE A 74 4.21 9.60 6.53
CA ILE A 74 5.63 9.95 6.38
C ILE A 74 6.05 10.78 7.61
N VAL A 75 7.06 10.32 8.33
CA VAL A 75 7.52 10.97 9.56
C VAL A 75 8.94 11.51 9.48
N ALA A 76 9.75 11.01 8.54
CA ALA A 76 11.08 11.52 8.25
C ALA A 76 11.53 11.12 6.84
N THR A 77 12.41 11.94 6.26
CA THR A 77 13.10 11.66 5.00
C THR A 77 14.60 11.83 5.20
N ASP A 78 15.39 10.95 4.57
CA ASP A 78 16.85 11.00 4.54
C ASP A 78 17.29 10.99 3.08
N ARG A 79 17.32 12.17 2.47
CA ARG A 79 17.65 12.36 1.06
C ARG A 79 19.04 11.85 0.72
N ALA A 80 20.00 12.07 1.61
CA ALA A 80 21.41 11.72 1.36
C ALA A 80 21.58 10.20 1.17
N ASN A 81 20.77 9.42 1.89
CA ASN A 81 20.84 7.97 1.88
C ASN A 81 19.65 7.30 1.15
N GLY A 82 18.72 8.08 0.61
CA GLY A 82 17.56 7.56 -0.13
C GLY A 82 16.52 6.84 0.74
N TYR A 83 16.39 7.21 2.01
CA TYR A 83 15.45 6.58 2.93
C TYR A 83 14.26 7.46 3.27
N VAL A 84 13.12 6.82 3.48
CA VAL A 84 11.92 7.41 4.06
C VAL A 84 11.51 6.61 5.29
N THR A 85 11.12 7.28 6.35
CA THR A 85 10.57 6.63 7.54
C THR A 85 9.04 6.74 7.50
N TYR A 86 8.39 5.60 7.34
CA TYR A 86 6.95 5.45 7.40
C TYR A 86 6.51 5.03 8.80
N GLU A 87 5.46 5.65 9.33
CA GLU A 87 4.76 5.22 10.54
C GLU A 87 3.40 4.65 10.15
N ASP A 88 3.14 3.40 10.48
CA ASP A 88 1.82 2.79 10.31
C ASP A 88 0.79 3.51 11.17
N VAL A 89 -0.28 4.01 10.55
CA VAL A 89 -1.30 4.82 11.23
C VAL A 89 -2.03 4.04 12.32
N PHE A 90 -2.18 2.73 12.15
CA PHE A 90 -2.96 1.88 13.05
C PHE A 90 -2.10 1.26 14.15
N THR A 91 -0.93 0.73 13.80
CA THR A 91 -0.06 0.02 14.74
C THR A 91 1.00 0.90 15.39
N LYS A 92 1.24 2.10 14.84
CA LYS A 92 2.31 3.05 15.23
C LYS A 92 3.73 2.52 15.03
N LYS A 93 3.86 1.36 14.39
CA LYS A 93 5.17 0.81 14.05
C LYS A 93 5.83 1.65 12.96
N LYS A 94 7.14 1.90 13.12
CA LYS A 94 7.94 2.65 12.16
C LYS A 94 8.74 1.69 11.29
N TYR A 95 8.85 2.05 9.99
CA TYR A 95 9.60 1.31 8.98
C TYR A 95 10.55 2.28 8.28
N LYS A 96 11.84 1.97 8.28
CA LYS A 96 12.83 2.68 7.46
C LYS A 96 12.89 1.98 6.11
N VAL A 97 12.50 2.68 5.06
CA VAL A 97 12.28 2.13 3.71
C VAL A 97 13.20 2.81 2.73
N VAL A 98 13.83 2.03 1.85
CA VAL A 98 14.56 2.57 0.70
C VAL A 98 13.53 3.06 -0.31
N ASP A 99 13.51 4.37 -0.52
CA ASP A 99 12.63 5.04 -1.48
C ASP A 99 13.29 6.35 -1.94
N ILE A 100 14.13 6.23 -2.98
CA ILE A 100 14.92 7.33 -3.50
C ILE A 100 14.03 8.46 -4.02
N ALA A 101 12.96 8.10 -4.73
CA ALA A 101 12.05 9.06 -5.32
C ALA A 101 11.33 9.88 -4.23
N MET A 102 10.74 9.20 -3.25
CA MET A 102 10.03 9.87 -2.16
C MET A 102 10.97 10.68 -1.26
N SER A 103 12.17 10.15 -0.97
CA SER A 103 13.17 10.88 -0.15
C SER A 103 13.64 12.18 -0.81
N SER A 104 13.62 12.24 -2.15
CA SER A 104 14.02 13.42 -2.92
C SER A 104 12.90 14.45 -3.08
N THR A 105 11.65 13.98 -3.16
CA THR A 105 10.49 14.82 -3.44
C THR A 105 10.01 15.56 -2.19
N PHE A 106 10.09 14.93 -1.02
CA PHE A 106 9.55 15.48 0.24
C PHE A 106 10.67 15.91 1.16
N ILE A 107 11.13 17.17 0.98
CA ILE A 107 12.25 17.75 1.75
C ILE A 107 11.81 18.12 3.16
N ASP A 108 10.54 18.53 3.34
CA ASP A 108 9.97 18.95 4.63
C ASP A 108 8.60 18.30 4.87
N ALA A 109 8.61 17.05 5.31
CA ALA A 109 7.38 16.35 5.73
C ALA A 109 6.69 16.97 6.97
N THR A 110 7.26 18.04 7.54
CA THR A 110 6.81 18.65 8.78
C THR A 110 5.64 19.61 8.60
N GLU A 111 5.52 20.31 7.47
CA GLU A 111 4.47 21.31 7.27
C GLU A 111 3.14 20.71 6.77
N ASN A 112 3.19 19.67 5.96
CA ASN A 112 1.97 18.98 5.49
C ASN A 112 2.11 17.48 5.77
N THR A 113 1.38 16.99 6.75
CA THR A 113 1.33 15.56 7.04
C THR A 113 0.83 14.80 5.80
N LEU A 114 1.72 13.99 5.22
CA LEU A 114 1.39 13.13 4.10
C LEU A 114 1.08 11.72 4.59
N TYR A 115 -0.02 11.20 4.10
CA TYR A 115 -0.43 9.82 4.26
C TYR A 115 -0.37 9.11 2.93
N MET A 116 0.00 7.84 2.96
CA MET A 116 -0.04 7.00 1.76
C MET A 116 -0.44 5.59 2.10
N TYR A 117 -1.24 4.98 1.25
CA TYR A 117 -1.42 3.55 1.26
C TYR A 117 -0.29 2.91 0.47
N ASN A 118 0.40 1.97 1.09
CA ASN A 118 1.51 1.27 0.47
C ASN A 118 1.68 -0.12 1.06
N ARG A 119 2.46 -0.97 0.39
CA ARG A 119 2.93 -2.24 0.91
C ARG A 119 4.44 -2.18 1.13
N ILE A 120 4.87 -2.62 2.29
CA ILE A 120 6.29 -2.72 2.64
C ILE A 120 6.70 -4.19 2.60
N ILE A 121 7.75 -4.47 1.84
CA ILE A 121 8.42 -5.76 1.78
C ILE A 121 9.76 -5.59 2.48
N THR A 122 10.09 -6.50 3.40
CA THR A 122 11.42 -6.58 4.00
C THR A 122 12.11 -7.82 3.48
N PHE A 123 13.20 -7.62 2.77
CA PHE A 123 14.06 -8.66 2.26
C PHE A 123 15.44 -8.51 2.93
N GLU A 124 15.84 -9.51 3.69
CA GLU A 124 16.99 -9.42 4.59
C GLU A 124 16.86 -8.22 5.52
N ASP A 125 17.80 -7.28 5.47
CA ASP A 125 17.82 -6.07 6.29
C ASP A 125 17.27 -4.83 5.57
N ILE A 126 16.78 -4.99 4.32
CA ILE A 126 16.31 -3.90 3.49
C ILE A 126 14.79 -3.95 3.38
N SER A 127 14.14 -2.84 3.72
CA SER A 127 12.72 -2.65 3.46
C SER A 127 12.53 -1.72 2.26
N PHE A 128 11.59 -2.06 1.39
CA PHE A 128 11.20 -1.26 0.24
C PHE A 128 9.69 -1.28 0.02
N ALA A 129 9.18 -0.28 -0.68
CA ALA A 129 7.77 -0.16 -1.00
C ALA A 129 7.47 -0.77 -2.37
N THR A 130 6.26 -1.28 -2.59
CA THR A 130 5.87 -1.89 -3.87
C THR A 130 5.55 -0.88 -4.97
N GLY A 131 5.55 0.41 -4.65
CA GLY A 131 5.31 1.48 -5.63
C GLY A 131 3.84 1.84 -5.84
N ILE A 132 2.92 1.28 -5.07
CA ILE A 132 1.52 1.70 -5.07
C ILE A 132 1.36 2.83 -4.07
N HIS A 133 1.06 4.01 -4.58
CA HIS A 133 0.98 5.22 -3.78
C HIS A 133 -0.37 5.90 -3.97
N CYS A 134 -1.32 5.64 -3.07
CA CYS A 134 -2.45 6.55 -2.89
C CYS A 134 -2.00 7.61 -1.87
N MET A 135 -1.53 8.76 -2.34
CA MET A 135 -1.10 9.85 -1.47
C MET A 135 -2.28 10.74 -1.06
N MET A 136 -2.28 11.15 0.19
CA MET A 136 -3.32 11.97 0.79
C MET A 136 -2.73 12.99 1.76
N THR A 137 -3.26 14.20 1.74
CA THR A 137 -2.87 15.21 2.72
C THR A 137 -3.62 15.02 4.04
N GLY A 138 -3.02 15.46 5.14
CA GLY A 138 -3.64 15.37 6.46
C GLY A 138 -4.93 16.17 6.60
N ASP A 139 -5.23 17.09 5.68
CA ASP A 139 -6.44 17.89 5.69
C ASP A 139 -7.65 17.19 5.08
N ASN A 140 -7.44 16.07 4.41
CA ASN A 140 -8.52 15.28 3.82
C ASN A 140 -9.54 14.84 4.88
N LYS A 141 -10.77 15.35 4.76
CA LYS A 141 -11.85 15.09 5.72
C LYS A 141 -12.27 13.62 5.75
N TYR A 142 -12.29 12.94 4.58
CA TYR A 142 -12.66 11.53 4.48
C TYR A 142 -11.57 10.63 5.08
N LEU A 143 -10.30 11.02 4.92
CA LEU A 143 -9.18 10.36 5.57
C LEU A 143 -9.26 10.49 7.10
N LYS A 144 -9.53 11.69 7.61
CA LYS A 144 -9.73 11.92 9.06
C LYS A 144 -10.85 11.06 9.63
N GLU A 145 -11.98 10.97 8.91
CA GLU A 145 -13.09 10.08 9.31
C GLU A 145 -12.70 8.61 9.25
N PHE A 146 -11.99 8.18 8.20
CA PHE A 146 -11.51 6.81 8.07
C PHE A 146 -10.61 6.41 9.23
N ILE A 147 -9.64 7.25 9.59
CA ILE A 147 -8.71 6.98 10.70
C ILE A 147 -9.47 6.91 12.03
N LYS A 148 -10.48 7.77 12.25
CA LYS A 148 -11.29 7.77 13.48
C LYS A 148 -12.20 6.55 13.61
N LYS A 149 -12.68 6.00 12.51
CA LYS A 149 -13.60 4.86 12.52
C LYS A 149 -12.83 3.56 12.76
N HIS A 150 -12.65 3.19 14.02
CA HIS A 150 -11.94 1.96 14.45
C HIS A 150 -12.43 0.66 13.79
N LYS A 151 -13.66 0.65 13.24
CA LYS A 151 -14.21 -0.52 12.56
C LYS A 151 -13.35 -1.02 11.38
N TYR A 152 -12.57 -0.15 10.77
CA TYR A 152 -11.70 -0.52 9.66
C TYR A 152 -10.39 -1.21 10.08
N LYS A 153 -10.09 -1.25 11.38
CA LYS A 153 -8.96 -2.03 11.89
C LYS A 153 -9.15 -3.53 11.68
N ASN A 154 -10.40 -3.99 11.68
CA ASN A 154 -10.75 -5.41 11.60
C ASN A 154 -11.17 -5.85 10.19
N CYS A 155 -11.13 -4.96 9.20
CA CYS A 155 -11.36 -5.37 7.82
C CYS A 155 -10.10 -5.98 7.20
N SER A 156 -10.29 -6.80 6.16
CA SER A 156 -9.16 -7.36 5.40
C SER A 156 -8.33 -6.24 4.76
N ASP A 157 -7.06 -6.51 4.48
CA ASP A 157 -6.19 -5.59 3.75
C ASP A 157 -6.78 -5.25 2.38
N PHE A 158 -7.45 -6.21 1.76
CA PHE A 158 -8.18 -6.03 0.51
C PHE A 158 -9.26 -4.94 0.62
N ALA A 159 -10.13 -5.06 1.62
CA ALA A 159 -11.21 -4.11 1.85
C ALA A 159 -10.66 -2.72 2.23
N ARG A 160 -9.58 -2.68 3.01
CA ARG A 160 -8.89 -1.46 3.39
C ARG A 160 -8.27 -0.75 2.20
N CYS A 161 -7.61 -1.48 1.31
CA CYS A 161 -7.04 -0.96 0.08
C CYS A 161 -8.11 -0.27 -0.78
N LEU A 162 -9.22 -0.95 -1.03
CA LEU A 162 -10.30 -0.39 -1.83
C LEU A 162 -10.96 0.83 -1.20
N LEU A 163 -11.11 0.86 0.14
CA LEU A 163 -11.64 2.04 0.84
C LEU A 163 -10.72 3.25 0.70
N ILE A 164 -9.41 3.05 0.87
CA ILE A 164 -8.43 4.13 0.76
C ILE A 164 -8.38 4.63 -0.68
N TYR A 165 -8.45 3.73 -1.66
CA TYR A 165 -8.54 4.08 -3.07
C TYR A 165 -9.80 4.91 -3.39
N ASP A 166 -10.99 4.51 -2.90
CA ASP A 166 -12.23 5.29 -3.04
C ASP A 166 -12.13 6.69 -2.39
N ILE A 167 -11.46 6.78 -1.24
CA ILE A 167 -11.19 8.07 -0.57
C ILE A 167 -10.27 8.93 -1.43
N SER A 168 -9.20 8.37 -2.00
CA SER A 168 -8.27 9.13 -2.84
C SER A 168 -8.94 9.68 -4.10
N LYS A 169 -9.82 8.92 -4.73
CA LYS A 169 -10.59 9.36 -5.92
C LYS A 169 -11.60 10.46 -5.64
N LYS A 170 -12.14 10.54 -4.43
CA LYS A 170 -13.17 11.54 -4.08
C LYS A 170 -12.66 12.97 -3.93
N GLU A 171 -11.38 13.18 -3.74
CA GLU A 171 -10.82 14.50 -3.46
C GLU A 171 -9.88 15.02 -4.55
N GLU A 172 -9.97 14.54 -5.78
CA GLU A 172 -9.06 14.94 -6.89
C GLU A 172 -7.58 14.86 -6.49
N MET A 173 -7.23 13.86 -5.71
CA MET A 173 -5.88 13.74 -5.25
C MET A 173 -4.96 13.34 -6.38
N LEU A 174 -3.85 14.05 -6.43
CA LEU A 174 -2.66 13.74 -7.19
C LEU A 174 -2.25 12.28 -6.94
N VAL A 175 -2.83 11.36 -7.69
CA VAL A 175 -2.13 10.14 -8.02
C VAL A 175 -0.96 10.62 -8.85
N THR A 176 0.20 10.79 -8.22
CA THR A 176 1.41 11.20 -8.93
C THR A 176 1.69 10.10 -9.92
N LYS A 177 1.30 10.32 -11.18
CA LYS A 177 1.79 9.53 -12.29
C LYS A 177 3.29 9.77 -12.30
N TYR A 178 4.04 8.82 -11.79
CA TYR A 178 5.46 8.76 -12.09
C TYR A 178 5.58 8.56 -13.59
N ASN A 179 5.66 9.66 -14.33
CA ASN A 179 6.17 9.64 -15.67
C ASN A 179 7.64 9.23 -15.56
N ASN A 180 7.89 7.93 -15.71
CA ASN A 180 9.21 7.43 -16.04
C ASN A 180 9.62 8.04 -17.39
N LYS A 181 10.14 9.26 -17.35
CA LYS A 181 11.00 9.82 -18.41
C LYS A 181 12.43 9.49 -18.01
N TYR A 182 12.86 8.32 -18.42
CA TYR A 182 14.26 8.01 -18.66
C TYR A 182 14.43 7.73 -20.13
#